data_12e410a205bba72db6ef2b4b79a419dd
#
_entry.id   12e410a205bba72db6ef2b4b79a419dd
#
_cell.length_a   1.000
_cell.length_b   1.000
_cell.length_c   1.000
_cell.angle_alpha   90.00
_cell.angle_beta   90.00
_cell.angle_gamma   90.00
#
_symmetry.space_group_name_H-M   'P 1'
#
loop_
_entity.id
_entity.type
_entity.pdbx_description
1 polymer ?
#
loop_
_entity_poly.entity_id
_entity_poly.type
_entity_poly.pdbx_seq_one_letter_code
_entity_poly.pdbx_strand_id
1 'polypeptide(L)'
;GGRGVYRMDVDSLVPKPYITADYASHNGMNGDNINDIYVDGGDRIWLANYPAGVTIRNNRYQSYEWFRHSPGNSRSLVNDQVHDVIEDSEGDLWFATSNGISLLQPAVGRWRSFLSRSDGIQDGGNHIFLTLCEVSPGVICAGGYASGLYRIEKKTGRVEYFPPSFAAEGRPDQYINDIGKDSGGCIWTGGCHNLKRFDPHDGTVRLYPVPGPITAILEKAPEWMW
;
A
#
# COMPACT_ATOMS: atom_id res chain seq x y z
N GLY A 1 20.26 -8.17 -0.65
CA GLY A 1 19.06 -8.60 -1.32
C GLY A 1 18.24 -9.49 -0.41
N GLY A 2 16.96 -9.18 -0.26
CA GLY A 2 16.04 -9.97 0.51
C GLY A 2 15.94 -11.38 -0.07
N ARG A 3 15.99 -12.39 0.78
CA ARG A 3 15.87 -13.79 0.38
C ARG A 3 14.64 -14.44 1.00
N GLY A 4 13.53 -13.71 1.03
CA GLY A 4 12.29 -14.22 1.54
C GLY A 4 11.84 -13.63 2.87
N VAL A 5 10.85 -14.27 3.49
CA VAL A 5 10.30 -13.89 4.80
C VAL A 5 11.01 -14.67 5.89
N TYR A 6 11.40 -13.96 6.93
CA TYR A 6 11.96 -14.53 8.14
C TYR A 6 10.96 -14.39 9.28
N ARG A 7 10.83 -15.42 10.08
CA ARG A 7 10.10 -15.39 11.34
C ARG A 7 11.10 -15.31 12.49
N MET A 8 10.81 -14.44 13.43
CA MET A 8 11.62 -14.30 14.64
C MET A 8 10.73 -14.57 15.86
N ASP A 9 11.24 -15.37 16.76
CA ASP A 9 10.65 -15.54 18.09
C ASP A 9 11.05 -14.36 18.97
N VAL A 10 10.10 -13.77 19.67
CA VAL A 10 10.31 -12.54 20.45
C VAL A 10 11.22 -12.71 21.66
N ASP A 11 11.34 -13.93 22.17
CA ASP A 11 12.19 -14.22 23.34
C ASP A 11 13.64 -14.53 22.92
N SER A 12 13.80 -15.31 21.87
CA SER A 12 15.13 -15.73 21.40
C SER A 12 15.81 -14.70 20.48
N LEU A 13 15.04 -13.83 19.85
CA LEU A 13 15.48 -12.82 18.85
C LEU A 13 16.31 -13.41 17.69
N VAL A 14 16.18 -14.71 17.43
CA VAL A 14 16.89 -15.38 16.35
C VAL A 14 15.97 -15.49 15.13
N PRO A 15 16.29 -14.82 14.00
CA PRO A 15 15.52 -14.93 12.79
C PRO A 15 15.75 -16.30 12.12
N LYS A 16 14.66 -16.94 11.69
CA LYS A 16 14.67 -18.20 10.93
C LYS A 16 13.99 -18.00 9.60
N PRO A 17 14.50 -18.56 8.50
CA PRO A 17 13.77 -18.56 7.23
C PRO A 17 12.38 -19.17 7.41
N TYR A 18 11.36 -18.51 6.87
CA TYR A 18 9.98 -18.95 7.02
C TYR A 18 9.29 -19.19 5.68
N ILE A 19 9.42 -18.24 4.74
CA ILE A 19 8.95 -18.38 3.38
C ILE A 19 10.11 -18.01 2.45
N THR A 20 10.44 -18.90 1.53
CA THR A 20 11.52 -18.71 0.55
C THR A 20 10.96 -18.74 -0.86
N ALA A 21 11.67 -18.12 -1.79
CA ALA A 21 11.32 -18.21 -3.20
C ALA A 21 11.57 -19.62 -3.73
N ASP A 22 10.60 -20.16 -4.44
CA ASP A 22 10.72 -21.39 -5.20
C ASP A 22 10.07 -21.22 -6.57
N TYR A 23 10.89 -20.89 -7.54
CA TYR A 23 10.45 -20.62 -8.90
C TYR A 23 10.14 -21.87 -9.70
N ALA A 24 10.60 -23.03 -9.23
CA ALA A 24 10.51 -24.28 -9.98
C ALA A 24 9.25 -25.08 -9.67
N SER A 25 8.85 -25.14 -8.40
CA SER A 25 7.76 -26.05 -7.96
C SER A 25 6.44 -25.34 -7.71
N HIS A 26 6.36 -24.01 -7.81
CA HIS A 26 5.20 -23.22 -7.39
C HIS A 26 4.83 -23.39 -5.90
N ASN A 27 5.74 -23.90 -5.10
CA ASN A 27 5.53 -24.23 -3.68
C ASN A 27 6.25 -23.22 -2.76
N GLY A 28 6.34 -22.00 -3.20
CA GLY A 28 7.00 -20.91 -2.51
C GLY A 28 6.59 -19.55 -3.06
N MET A 29 7.34 -18.54 -2.72
CA MET A 29 7.12 -17.19 -3.23
C MET A 29 7.47 -17.09 -4.72
N ASN A 30 6.75 -16.22 -5.39
CA ASN A 30 6.94 -15.85 -6.79
C ASN A 30 8.13 -14.88 -7.02
N GLY A 31 8.67 -14.31 -5.96
CA GLY A 31 9.81 -13.39 -5.96
C GLY A 31 10.40 -13.27 -4.57
N ASP A 32 11.64 -12.85 -4.45
CA ASP A 32 12.37 -12.72 -3.18
C ASP A 32 12.51 -11.27 -2.68
N ASN A 33 12.05 -10.31 -3.47
CA ASN A 33 11.98 -8.91 -3.09
C ASN A 33 10.55 -8.58 -2.62
N ILE A 34 10.38 -8.43 -1.31
CA ILE A 34 9.09 -8.18 -0.66
C ILE A 34 9.06 -6.74 -0.18
N ASN A 35 8.10 -5.99 -0.65
CA ASN A 35 7.87 -4.61 -0.24
C ASN A 35 6.96 -4.52 0.97
N ASP A 36 5.95 -5.41 1.06
CA ASP A 36 5.02 -5.42 2.18
C ASP A 36 4.50 -6.82 2.49
N ILE A 37 4.04 -7.01 3.74
CA ILE A 37 3.50 -8.26 4.28
C ILE A 37 2.23 -7.94 5.07
N TYR A 38 1.13 -8.57 4.67
CA TYR A 38 -0.13 -8.48 5.36
C TYR A 38 -0.63 -9.87 5.80
N VAL A 39 -1.21 -9.99 7.00
CA VAL A 39 -1.83 -11.23 7.49
C VAL A 39 -3.31 -10.98 7.68
N ASP A 40 -4.16 -11.64 6.90
CA ASP A 40 -5.61 -11.48 6.97
C ASP A 40 -6.26 -12.27 8.11
N GLY A 41 -7.53 -12.00 8.36
CA GLY A 41 -8.30 -12.67 9.40
C GLY A 41 -8.47 -14.20 9.21
N GLY A 42 -8.14 -14.74 8.04
CA GLY A 42 -8.13 -16.16 7.71
C GLY A 42 -6.76 -16.83 7.88
N ASP A 43 -5.78 -16.17 8.51
CA ASP A 43 -4.40 -16.64 8.69
C ASP A 43 -3.69 -16.91 7.34
N ARG A 44 -4.02 -16.13 6.31
CA ARG A 44 -3.27 -16.11 5.05
C ARG A 44 -2.28 -14.97 5.07
N ILE A 45 -1.07 -15.23 4.60
CA ILE A 45 0.00 -14.24 4.47
C ILE A 45 0.02 -13.75 3.03
N TRP A 46 -0.17 -12.46 2.85
CA TRP A 46 -0.13 -11.76 1.59
C TRP A 46 1.21 -11.06 1.47
N LEU A 47 1.93 -11.30 0.39
CA LEU A 47 3.25 -10.75 0.15
C LEU A 47 3.21 -9.90 -1.11
N ALA A 48 3.48 -8.60 -0.98
CA ALA A 48 3.68 -7.71 -2.10
C ALA A 48 5.08 -7.95 -2.70
N ASN A 49 5.14 -8.67 -3.81
CA ASN A 49 6.40 -9.02 -4.47
C ASN A 49 6.74 -8.03 -5.59
N TYR A 50 7.93 -7.49 -5.57
CA TYR A 50 8.41 -6.61 -6.62
C TYR A 50 9.49 -7.32 -7.48
N PRO A 51 9.36 -7.43 -8.77
CA PRO A 51 8.21 -7.07 -9.64
C PRO A 51 7.29 -8.26 -9.98
N ALA A 52 7.02 -9.15 -9.04
CA ALA A 52 6.43 -10.47 -9.32
C ALA A 52 4.94 -10.60 -8.94
N GLY A 53 4.24 -9.50 -8.64
CA GLY A 53 2.83 -9.50 -8.26
C GLY A 53 2.61 -9.79 -6.79
N VAL A 54 1.65 -10.63 -6.46
CA VAL A 54 1.32 -11.01 -5.08
C VAL A 54 1.44 -12.50 -4.89
N THR A 55 2.12 -12.90 -3.82
CA THR A 55 2.10 -14.28 -3.33
C THR A 55 1.20 -14.37 -2.11
N ILE A 56 0.33 -15.38 -2.08
CA ILE A 56 -0.47 -15.72 -0.92
C ILE A 56 0.03 -17.05 -0.38
N ARG A 57 0.32 -17.09 0.92
CA ARG A 57 0.56 -18.33 1.63
C ARG A 57 -0.61 -18.62 2.57
N ASN A 58 -1.28 -19.72 2.35
CA ASN A 58 -2.27 -20.23 3.28
C ASN A 58 -1.56 -21.06 4.37
N ASN A 59 -1.52 -20.54 5.59
CA ASN A 59 -0.82 -21.22 6.70
C ASN A 59 -1.48 -22.54 7.08
N ARG A 60 -2.81 -22.62 6.97
CA ARG A 60 -3.58 -23.83 7.32
C ARG A 60 -3.30 -25.01 6.39
N TYR A 61 -3.16 -24.74 5.08
CA TYR A 61 -2.96 -25.77 4.06
C TYR A 61 -1.53 -25.82 3.55
N GLN A 62 -0.68 -24.89 3.99
CA GLN A 62 0.69 -24.68 3.51
C GLN A 62 0.77 -24.57 1.97
N SER A 63 -0.28 -24.04 1.36
CA SER A 63 -0.36 -23.84 -0.08
C SER A 63 -0.02 -22.41 -0.46
N TYR A 64 0.39 -22.25 -1.71
CA TYR A 64 0.73 -20.95 -2.29
C TYR A 64 -0.16 -20.67 -3.49
N GLU A 65 -0.56 -19.41 -3.64
CA GLU A 65 -1.26 -18.86 -4.79
C GLU A 65 -0.54 -17.60 -5.24
N TRP A 66 -0.56 -17.34 -6.56
CA TRP A 66 0.09 -16.17 -7.13
C TRP A 66 -0.91 -15.34 -7.92
N PHE A 67 -1.00 -14.07 -7.63
CA PHE A 67 -1.71 -13.11 -8.45
C PHE A 67 -0.73 -12.27 -9.26
N ARG A 68 -0.99 -12.19 -10.56
CA ARG A 68 -0.18 -11.42 -11.49
C ARG A 68 -1.05 -10.60 -12.43
N HIS A 69 -0.42 -9.61 -13.04
CA HIS A 69 -1.02 -8.88 -14.13
C HIS A 69 -1.17 -9.79 -15.37
N SER A 70 -2.34 -9.73 -15.98
CA SER A 70 -2.62 -10.42 -17.25
C SER A 70 -3.21 -9.42 -18.22
N PRO A 71 -2.48 -9.03 -19.28
CA PRO A 71 -2.97 -8.05 -20.26
C PRO A 71 -4.33 -8.45 -20.85
N GLY A 72 -5.26 -7.49 -20.85
CA GLY A 72 -6.62 -7.71 -21.35
C GLY A 72 -7.54 -8.47 -20.40
N ASN A 73 -7.06 -8.94 -19.26
CA ASN A 73 -7.88 -9.60 -18.23
C ASN A 73 -8.20 -8.62 -17.10
N SER A 74 -9.43 -8.13 -17.04
CA SER A 74 -9.90 -7.23 -15.97
C SER A 74 -10.03 -7.91 -14.60
N ARG A 75 -9.81 -9.23 -14.52
CA ARG A 75 -9.81 -10.01 -13.27
C ARG A 75 -8.40 -10.35 -12.81
N SER A 76 -7.48 -9.41 -12.97
CA SER A 76 -6.08 -9.58 -12.56
C SER A 76 -5.56 -8.30 -11.93
N LEU A 77 -4.36 -8.36 -11.34
CA LEU A 77 -3.65 -7.16 -10.92
C LEU A 77 -3.48 -6.18 -12.08
N VAL A 78 -3.54 -4.89 -11.78
CA VAL A 78 -3.30 -3.84 -12.78
C VAL A 78 -1.83 -3.75 -13.18
N ASN A 79 -0.92 -4.19 -12.30
CA ASN A 79 0.52 -4.24 -12.53
C ASN A 79 1.21 -5.20 -11.56
N ASP A 80 2.32 -5.82 -11.96
CA ASP A 80 3.08 -6.78 -11.14
C ASP A 80 4.04 -6.13 -10.14
N GLN A 81 4.29 -4.84 -10.27
CA GLN A 81 5.13 -4.11 -9.32
C GLN A 81 4.29 -3.63 -8.14
N VAL A 82 4.08 -4.51 -7.16
CA VAL A 82 3.27 -4.24 -5.98
C VAL A 82 4.14 -3.69 -4.86
N HIS A 83 3.70 -2.61 -4.25
CA HIS A 83 4.43 -1.89 -3.21
C HIS A 83 3.82 -2.06 -1.83
N ASP A 84 2.48 -2.13 -1.74
CA ASP A 84 1.76 -2.18 -0.48
C ASP A 84 0.49 -3.02 -0.62
N VAL A 85 0.03 -3.63 0.48
CA VAL A 85 -1.21 -4.40 0.55
C VAL A 85 -1.94 -4.15 1.87
N ILE A 86 -3.19 -3.70 1.78
CA ILE A 86 -4.06 -3.52 2.95
C ILE A 86 -5.37 -4.27 2.78
N GLU A 87 -5.98 -4.65 3.89
CA GLU A 87 -7.38 -5.08 3.96
C GLU A 87 -8.22 -3.93 4.50
N ASP A 88 -9.32 -3.62 3.84
CA ASP A 88 -10.25 -2.60 4.33
C ASP A 88 -11.22 -3.19 5.37
N SER A 89 -11.98 -2.33 6.02
CA SER A 89 -12.94 -2.69 7.09
C SER A 89 -14.07 -3.62 6.62
N GLU A 90 -14.25 -3.81 5.30
CA GLU A 90 -15.21 -4.74 4.71
C GLU A 90 -14.57 -6.09 4.32
N GLY A 91 -13.25 -6.27 4.53
CA GLY A 91 -12.51 -7.48 4.20
C GLY A 91 -12.07 -7.55 2.73
N ASP A 92 -12.09 -6.44 2.01
CA ASP A 92 -11.59 -6.36 0.65
C ASP A 92 -10.11 -5.92 0.64
N LEU A 93 -9.35 -6.44 -0.32
CA LEU A 93 -7.91 -6.23 -0.40
C LEU A 93 -7.52 -5.21 -1.47
N TRP A 94 -6.69 -4.28 -1.09
CA TRP A 94 -6.19 -3.22 -1.93
C TRP A 94 -4.70 -3.36 -2.15
N PHE A 95 -4.24 -3.14 -3.38
CA PHE A 95 -2.84 -3.28 -3.77
C PHE A 95 -2.36 -2.01 -4.46
N ALA A 96 -1.38 -1.34 -3.86
CA ALA A 96 -0.67 -0.23 -4.48
C ALA A 96 0.34 -0.76 -5.49
N THR A 97 0.35 -0.22 -6.71
CA THR A 97 1.24 -0.68 -7.76
C THR A 97 1.93 0.47 -8.49
N SER A 98 2.95 0.14 -9.30
CA SER A 98 3.61 1.13 -10.16
C SER A 98 2.75 1.60 -11.35
N ASN A 99 1.51 1.17 -11.48
CA ASN A 99 0.58 1.62 -12.52
C ASN A 99 -0.87 1.57 -12.05
N GLY A 100 -1.20 2.28 -10.98
CA GLY A 100 -2.55 2.31 -10.43
C GLY A 100 -2.71 1.42 -9.20
N ILE A 101 -3.96 1.21 -8.85
CA ILE A 101 -4.38 0.48 -7.64
C ILE A 101 -5.32 -0.64 -8.05
N SER A 102 -5.13 -1.84 -7.50
CA SER A 102 -6.07 -2.95 -7.64
C SER A 102 -6.87 -3.15 -6.37
N LEU A 103 -8.13 -3.47 -6.52
CA LEU A 103 -9.04 -3.91 -5.46
C LEU A 103 -9.51 -5.33 -5.77
N LEU A 104 -9.28 -6.25 -4.86
CA LEU A 104 -9.86 -7.59 -4.86
C LEU A 104 -10.94 -7.68 -3.79
N GLN A 105 -12.13 -8.13 -4.20
CA GLN A 105 -13.23 -8.49 -3.30
C GLN A 105 -13.30 -10.01 -3.18
N PRO A 106 -12.66 -10.62 -2.17
CA PRO A 106 -12.49 -12.08 -2.10
C PRO A 106 -13.82 -12.85 -2.00
N ALA A 107 -14.79 -12.27 -1.30
CA ALA A 107 -16.11 -12.89 -1.09
C ALA A 107 -16.86 -13.19 -2.40
N VAL A 108 -16.61 -12.38 -3.45
CA VAL A 108 -17.28 -12.50 -4.76
C VAL A 108 -16.32 -12.74 -5.92
N GLY A 109 -15.02 -12.83 -5.65
CA GLY A 109 -13.98 -13.04 -6.65
C GLY A 109 -13.88 -11.90 -7.68
N ARG A 110 -14.24 -10.67 -7.29
CA ARG A 110 -14.28 -9.52 -8.20
C ARG A 110 -13.05 -8.65 -8.04
N TRP A 111 -12.50 -8.26 -9.20
CA TRP A 111 -11.42 -7.28 -9.30
C TRP A 111 -11.95 -5.95 -9.82
N ARG A 112 -11.34 -4.87 -9.35
CA ARG A 112 -11.48 -3.51 -9.88
C ARG A 112 -10.11 -2.87 -9.92
N SER A 113 -9.90 -1.93 -10.82
CA SER A 113 -8.72 -1.07 -10.87
C SER A 113 -9.11 0.39 -10.74
N PHE A 114 -8.19 1.19 -10.23
CA PHE A 114 -8.32 2.63 -10.09
C PHE A 114 -7.01 3.28 -10.53
N LEU A 115 -7.11 4.45 -11.16
CA LEU A 115 -5.96 5.30 -11.46
C LEU A 115 -4.87 4.60 -12.29
N SER A 116 -5.26 3.65 -13.14
CA SER A 116 -4.36 3.07 -14.11
C SER A 116 -4.12 4.06 -15.28
N ARG A 117 -2.91 4.04 -15.83
CA ARG A 117 -2.61 4.84 -17.04
C ARG A 117 -3.51 4.48 -18.22
N SER A 118 -4.02 3.27 -18.26
CA SER A 118 -5.00 2.82 -19.27
C SER A 118 -6.36 3.49 -19.13
N ASP A 119 -6.67 4.05 -17.97
CA ASP A 119 -7.94 4.72 -17.70
C ASP A 119 -8.00 6.14 -18.34
N GLY A 120 -6.89 6.58 -18.95
CA GLY A 120 -6.80 7.87 -19.64
C GLY A 120 -6.92 9.09 -18.72
N ILE A 121 -6.68 8.92 -17.44
CA ILE A 121 -6.76 9.98 -16.42
C ILE A 121 -5.63 10.98 -16.66
N GLN A 122 -5.99 12.23 -16.90
CA GLN A 122 -5.06 13.36 -17.09
C GLN A 122 -5.15 14.32 -15.92
N ASP A 123 -4.76 13.86 -14.73
CA ASP A 123 -4.73 14.66 -13.51
C ASP A 123 -3.34 15.24 -13.20
N GLY A 124 -2.34 14.93 -14.03
CA GLY A 124 -0.95 15.34 -13.85
C GLY A 124 -0.18 14.46 -12.86
N GLY A 125 -0.80 13.42 -12.30
CA GLY A 125 -0.17 12.46 -11.40
C GLY A 125 0.66 11.40 -12.11
N ASN A 126 1.58 10.78 -11.40
CA ASN A 126 2.45 9.73 -11.95
C ASN A 126 1.82 8.33 -11.87
N HIS A 127 0.79 8.13 -11.05
CA HIS A 127 0.08 6.86 -10.81
C HIS A 127 0.98 5.69 -10.35
N ILE A 128 2.14 6.01 -9.76
CA ILE A 128 2.99 5.06 -9.04
C ILE A 128 2.66 5.20 -7.56
N PHE A 129 1.91 4.24 -7.02
CA PHE A 129 1.48 4.25 -5.63
C PHE A 129 2.41 3.39 -4.78
N LEU A 130 2.84 3.95 -3.65
CA LEU A 130 3.75 3.30 -2.70
C LEU A 130 3.04 2.84 -1.44
N THR A 131 1.93 3.49 -1.08
CA THR A 131 1.24 3.26 0.18
C THR A 131 -0.26 3.53 0.08
N LEU A 132 -1.01 2.82 0.90
CA LEU A 132 -2.47 2.90 1.03
C LEU A 132 -2.86 3.00 2.50
N CYS A 133 -3.99 3.66 2.80
CA CYS A 133 -4.56 3.69 4.14
C CYS A 133 -6.08 3.81 4.06
N GLU A 134 -6.83 2.97 4.75
CA GLU A 134 -8.26 3.19 4.96
C GLU A 134 -8.46 4.26 6.04
N VAL A 135 -8.82 5.46 5.63
CA VAL A 135 -9.01 6.61 6.52
C VAL A 135 -10.39 6.65 7.18
N SER A 136 -11.37 6.07 6.51
CA SER A 136 -12.71 5.78 7.06
C SER A 136 -13.33 4.62 6.28
N PRO A 137 -14.36 3.91 6.80
CA PRO A 137 -14.93 2.76 6.13
C PRO A 137 -15.27 3.03 4.66
N GLY A 138 -14.64 2.28 3.77
CA GLY A 138 -14.78 2.41 2.32
C GLY A 138 -14.13 3.65 1.69
N VAL A 139 -13.27 4.36 2.41
CA VAL A 139 -12.51 5.50 1.88
C VAL A 139 -11.01 5.24 2.03
N ILE A 140 -10.34 5.08 0.91
CA ILE A 140 -8.92 4.78 0.83
C ILE A 140 -8.15 6.04 0.42
N CYS A 141 -7.11 6.37 1.16
CA CYS A 141 -6.08 7.29 0.72
C CYS A 141 -4.91 6.54 0.11
N ALA A 142 -4.37 7.07 -0.97
CA ALA A 142 -3.25 6.50 -1.70
C ALA A 142 -2.23 7.58 -2.02
N GLY A 143 -0.96 7.26 -1.82
CA GLY A 143 0.15 8.16 -2.09
C GLY A 143 1.33 7.42 -2.74
N GLY A 144 2.25 8.17 -3.32
CA GLY A 144 3.38 7.52 -3.95
C GLY A 144 4.40 8.47 -4.56
N TYR A 145 5.06 7.99 -5.61
CA TYR A 145 6.15 8.66 -6.28
C TYR A 145 5.65 9.81 -7.17
N ALA A 146 5.94 11.04 -6.79
CA ALA A 146 5.56 12.25 -7.53
C ALA A 146 4.06 12.31 -7.89
N SER A 147 3.22 11.61 -7.14
CA SER A 147 1.80 11.43 -7.49
C SER A 147 0.86 12.31 -6.68
N GLY A 148 1.32 12.91 -5.56
CA GLY A 148 0.42 13.58 -4.62
C GLY A 148 -0.42 12.57 -3.81
N LEU A 149 -1.50 13.06 -3.20
CA LEU A 149 -2.44 12.25 -2.42
C LEU A 149 -3.74 12.08 -3.19
N TYR A 150 -4.21 10.86 -3.28
CA TYR A 150 -5.53 10.52 -3.82
C TYR A 150 -6.43 10.00 -2.71
N ARG A 151 -7.70 10.36 -2.78
CA ARG A 151 -8.77 9.86 -1.92
C ARG A 151 -9.80 9.16 -2.80
N ILE A 152 -10.04 7.89 -2.52
CA ILE A 152 -10.90 7.01 -3.33
C ILE A 152 -12.09 6.57 -2.48
N GLU A 153 -13.29 6.83 -2.95
CA GLU A 153 -14.51 6.27 -2.39
C GLU A 153 -14.82 4.94 -3.07
N LYS A 154 -14.68 3.84 -2.35
CA LYS A 154 -14.87 2.47 -2.86
C LYS A 154 -16.23 2.26 -3.53
N LYS A 155 -17.30 2.73 -2.88
CA LYS A 155 -18.69 2.50 -3.31
C LYS A 155 -19.03 3.21 -4.62
N THR A 156 -18.65 4.47 -4.74
CA THR A 156 -18.97 5.30 -5.91
C THR A 156 -17.92 5.23 -7.00
N GLY A 157 -16.68 4.87 -6.63
CA GLY A 157 -15.51 4.98 -7.49
C GLY A 157 -15.02 6.41 -7.67
N ARG A 158 -15.58 7.38 -6.92
CA ARG A 158 -15.13 8.77 -6.97
C ARG A 158 -13.71 8.89 -6.48
N VAL A 159 -12.90 9.62 -7.22
CA VAL A 159 -11.52 9.94 -6.88
C VAL A 159 -11.35 11.43 -6.73
N GLU A 160 -10.73 11.85 -5.64
CA GLU A 160 -10.30 13.22 -5.40
C GLU A 160 -8.77 13.26 -5.41
N TYR A 161 -8.21 14.25 -6.08
CA TYR A 161 -6.77 14.42 -6.19
C TYR A 161 -6.29 15.67 -5.45
N PHE A 162 -5.32 15.50 -4.62
CA PHE A 162 -4.61 16.55 -3.90
C PHE A 162 -3.16 16.62 -4.42
N PRO A 163 -2.82 17.64 -5.21
CA PRO A 163 -1.50 17.72 -5.82
C PRO A 163 -0.39 17.84 -4.75
N PRO A 164 0.86 17.48 -5.08
CA PRO A 164 1.99 17.65 -4.19
C PRO A 164 2.08 19.11 -3.74
N SER A 165 2.11 19.34 -2.43
CA SER A 165 2.37 20.69 -1.90
C SER A 165 3.85 20.97 -1.95
N PHE A 166 4.21 22.24 -2.17
CA PHE A 166 5.60 22.68 -2.06
C PHE A 166 6.00 22.72 -0.57
N ALA A 167 7.22 22.26 -0.29
CA ALA A 167 7.86 22.49 1.00
C ALA A 167 8.09 23.99 1.22
N ALA A 168 8.30 24.43 2.47
CA ALA A 168 8.58 25.81 2.81
C ALA A 168 9.77 26.44 2.04
N GLU A 169 10.65 25.60 1.48
CA GLU A 169 11.81 25.99 0.65
C GLU A 169 11.53 25.96 -0.86
N GLY A 170 10.27 25.85 -1.28
CA GLY A 170 9.91 25.83 -2.71
C GLY A 170 10.21 24.52 -3.45
N ARG A 171 10.62 23.47 -2.73
CA ARG A 171 10.82 22.14 -3.32
C ARG A 171 9.53 21.33 -3.20
N PRO A 172 9.04 20.70 -4.29
CA PRO A 172 7.89 19.81 -4.20
C PRO A 172 8.25 18.60 -3.34
N ASP A 173 7.37 18.27 -2.41
CA ASP A 173 7.47 16.99 -1.70
C ASP A 173 6.98 15.90 -2.63
N GLN A 174 7.93 15.30 -3.35
CA GLN A 174 7.64 14.43 -4.49
C GLN A 174 7.19 13.03 -4.09
N TYR A 175 7.32 12.69 -2.80
CA TYR A 175 7.06 11.33 -2.33
C TYR A 175 6.06 11.35 -1.18
N ILE A 176 5.15 10.39 -1.21
CA ILE A 176 4.42 9.93 -0.03
C ILE A 176 4.84 8.48 0.16
N ASN A 177 5.71 8.26 1.14
CA ASN A 177 6.26 6.94 1.44
C ASN A 177 5.34 6.15 2.36
N ASP A 178 4.58 6.86 3.22
CA ASP A 178 3.62 6.25 4.11
C ASP A 178 2.47 7.19 4.45
N ILE A 179 1.31 6.60 4.74
CA ILE A 179 0.08 7.28 5.15
C ILE A 179 -0.43 6.63 6.42
N GLY A 180 -0.62 7.44 7.47
CA GLY A 180 -1.26 7.02 8.70
C GLY A 180 -2.53 7.82 8.98
N LYS A 181 -3.36 7.29 9.87
CA LYS A 181 -4.50 8.01 10.45
C LYS A 181 -4.33 8.05 11.97
N ASP A 182 -4.51 9.22 12.56
CA ASP A 182 -4.54 9.34 14.01
C ASP A 182 -5.93 9.02 14.59
N SER A 183 -6.00 8.80 15.89
CA SER A 183 -7.24 8.52 16.63
C SER A 183 -8.26 9.67 16.56
N GLY A 184 -7.82 10.88 16.23
CA GLY A 184 -8.67 12.04 15.95
C GLY A 184 -9.25 12.08 14.54
N GLY A 185 -8.86 11.13 13.68
CA GLY A 185 -9.33 11.04 12.29
C GLY A 185 -8.54 11.88 11.29
N CYS A 186 -7.48 12.54 11.72
CA CYS A 186 -6.61 13.27 10.79
C CYS A 186 -5.68 12.31 10.03
N ILE A 187 -5.37 12.70 8.79
CA ILE A 187 -4.53 11.94 7.89
C ILE A 187 -3.11 12.49 7.95
N TRP A 188 -2.14 11.61 8.16
CA TRP A 188 -0.74 11.94 8.18
C TRP A 188 -0.05 11.34 6.96
N THR A 189 0.79 12.12 6.29
CA THR A 189 1.60 11.64 5.16
C THR A 189 3.06 11.95 5.39
N GLY A 190 3.90 10.94 5.23
CA GLY A 190 5.35 11.04 5.32
C GLY A 190 6.01 11.05 3.96
N GLY A 191 6.85 12.03 3.71
CA GLY A 191 7.61 12.20 2.48
C GLY A 191 9.12 12.27 2.70
N CYS A 192 9.84 12.90 1.77
CA CYS A 192 11.30 13.03 1.86
C CYS A 192 11.75 14.06 2.89
N HIS A 193 10.98 15.13 3.11
CA HIS A 193 11.40 16.27 3.91
C HIS A 193 10.33 16.81 4.84
N ASN A 194 9.11 16.30 4.76
CA ASN A 194 7.98 16.80 5.52
C ASN A 194 7.10 15.67 6.04
N LEU A 195 6.65 15.83 7.27
CA LEU A 195 5.46 15.19 7.78
C LEU A 195 4.30 16.17 7.59
N LYS A 196 3.21 15.72 6.99
CA LYS A 196 2.01 16.54 6.77
C LYS A 196 0.86 15.96 7.58
N ARG A 197 0.10 16.82 8.21
CA ARG A 197 -1.16 16.48 8.85
C ARG A 197 -2.30 17.18 8.13
N PHE A 198 -3.21 16.42 7.61
CA PHE A 198 -4.44 16.89 6.98
C PHE A 198 -5.63 16.61 7.89
N ASP A 199 -6.39 17.65 8.21
CA ASP A 199 -7.64 17.52 8.94
C ASP A 199 -8.81 17.50 7.93
N PRO A 200 -9.52 16.36 7.79
CA PRO A 200 -10.61 16.25 6.85
C PRO A 200 -11.88 17.03 7.26
N HIS A 201 -11.97 17.51 8.51
CA HIS A 201 -13.13 18.24 8.99
C HIS A 201 -13.16 19.70 8.55
N ASP A 202 -11.99 20.35 8.54
CA ASP A 202 -11.86 21.76 8.21
C ASP A 202 -10.97 22.01 6.98
N GLY A 203 -10.36 20.96 6.42
CA GLY A 203 -9.47 21.02 5.26
C GLY A 203 -8.10 21.60 5.55
N THR A 204 -7.74 21.81 6.83
CA THR A 204 -6.44 22.39 7.17
C THR A 204 -5.31 21.41 6.92
N VAL A 205 -4.18 21.95 6.39
CA VAL A 205 -2.93 21.21 6.21
C VAL A 205 -1.86 21.85 7.07
N ARG A 206 -1.22 21.05 7.92
CA ARG A 206 -0.03 21.47 8.69
C ARG A 206 1.18 20.70 8.20
N LEU A 207 2.29 21.44 8.03
CA LEU A 207 3.58 20.91 7.61
C LEU A 207 4.54 20.92 8.79
N TYR A 208 5.23 19.80 8.97
CA TYR A 208 6.28 19.65 9.97
C TYR A 208 7.57 19.26 9.23
N PRO A 209 8.53 20.18 9.07
CA PRO A 209 9.80 19.88 8.44
C PRO A 209 10.56 18.82 9.24
N VAL A 210 11.13 17.84 8.55
CA VAL A 210 11.95 16.78 9.15
C VAL A 210 13.29 16.69 8.44
N PRO A 211 14.36 16.27 9.14
CA PRO A 211 15.72 16.29 8.59
C PRO A 211 16.01 15.17 7.58
N GLY A 212 15.07 14.26 7.33
CA GLY A 212 15.25 13.11 6.44
C GLY A 212 13.94 12.47 5.99
N PRO A 213 14.02 11.44 5.16
CA PRO A 213 12.83 10.76 4.66
C PRO A 213 12.09 10.02 5.78
N ILE A 214 10.76 10.14 5.75
CA ILE A 214 9.86 9.34 6.59
C ILE A 214 9.51 8.09 5.79
N THR A 215 9.67 6.94 6.39
CA THR A 215 9.41 5.63 5.75
C THR A 215 8.28 4.85 6.40
N ALA A 216 7.85 5.26 7.59
CA ALA A 216 6.71 4.69 8.29
C ALA A 216 6.11 5.71 9.26
N ILE A 217 4.81 5.64 9.45
CA ILE A 217 4.04 6.49 10.36
C ILE A 217 3.15 5.59 11.20
N LEU A 218 3.25 5.72 12.53
CA LEU A 218 2.42 4.95 13.45
C LEU A 218 2.00 5.83 14.64
N GLU A 219 0.70 5.89 14.90
CA GLU A 219 0.21 6.45 16.17
C GLU A 219 0.41 5.43 17.29
N LYS A 220 1.23 5.78 18.28
CA LYS A 220 1.45 4.92 19.46
C LYS A 220 0.36 5.10 20.52
N ALA A 221 -0.07 6.34 20.71
CA ALA A 221 -1.11 6.75 21.65
C ALA A 221 -1.65 8.11 21.19
N PRO A 222 -2.84 8.53 21.61
CA PRO A 222 -3.30 9.89 21.32
C PRO A 222 -2.19 10.88 21.66
N GLU A 223 -1.85 11.77 20.72
CA GLU A 223 -0.79 12.80 20.82
C GLU A 223 0.65 12.34 20.47
N TRP A 224 0.92 11.06 20.22
CA TRP A 224 2.26 10.58 19.83
C TRP A 224 2.25 9.87 18.48
N MET A 225 2.85 10.51 17.48
CA MET A 225 3.11 9.94 16.16
C MET A 225 4.58 9.52 16.03
N TRP A 226 4.84 8.33 15.50
CA TRP A 226 6.18 7.75 15.31
C TRP A 226 6.47 7.63 13.82
#